data_91e13cdc5b606625145f24c535aa8730
#
_entry.id   91e13cdc5b606625145f24c535aa8730
#
_cell.length_a   1.000
_cell.length_b   1.000
_cell.length_c   1.000
_cell.angle_alpha   90.00
_cell.angle_beta   90.00
_cell.angle_gamma   90.00
#
_symmetry.space_group_name_H-M   'P 1'
#
loop_
_entity.id
_entity.type
_entity.pdbx_description
1 polymer ?
#
loop_
_entity_poly.entity_id
_entity_poly.type
_entity_poly.pdbx_seq_one_letter_code
_entity_poly.pdbx_strand_id
1 'polypeptide(L)'
;MDTEVEKPARRAGRPVLGVVLSLIGGVAWLTLVEMGAFIVPKFVEVFEEFGVAGELPTATVVVLAVAHALLVWWPVAAMLWIAVVGGLVTLCVRVRKGWPVAVAAVFAGVSLVGVATAAVLIMVTLFVPLVKVVESVG
;
A
#
# COMPACT_ATOMS: atom_id res chain seq x y z
N MET A 1 49.06 15.01 -12.95
CA MET A 1 48.56 16.19 -12.26
C MET A 1 47.15 16.38 -12.78
N ASP A 2 46.19 16.52 -11.90
CA ASP A 2 44.78 16.79 -12.22
C ASP A 2 43.84 15.60 -12.44
N THR A 3 43.52 14.91 -11.37
CA THR A 3 42.30 14.05 -11.35
C THR A 3 41.83 13.79 -9.93
N GLU A 4 41.50 14.82 -9.16
CA GLU A 4 40.89 14.57 -7.84
C GLU A 4 39.99 15.69 -7.31
N VAL A 5 39.00 16.14 -8.11
CA VAL A 5 38.05 17.14 -7.59
C VAL A 5 36.58 16.74 -7.76
N GLU A 6 36.23 15.52 -8.19
CA GLU A 6 34.84 15.20 -8.50
C GLU A 6 34.20 14.07 -7.66
N LYS A 7 34.48 13.98 -6.38
CA LYS A 7 33.91 12.93 -5.51
C LYS A 7 33.05 13.32 -4.31
N PRO A 8 32.77 14.58 -3.93
CA PRO A 8 31.88 14.85 -2.78
C PRO A 8 30.39 14.84 -3.10
N ALA A 9 29.96 15.20 -4.31
CA ALA A 9 28.53 15.35 -4.63
C ALA A 9 27.74 14.03 -4.65
N ARG A 10 28.36 12.92 -5.05
CA ARG A 10 27.69 11.60 -5.09
C ARG A 10 27.39 11.00 -3.70
N ARG A 11 28.08 11.40 -2.66
CA ARG A 11 27.89 10.84 -1.30
C ARG A 11 26.75 11.52 -0.52
N ALA A 12 26.45 12.78 -0.81
CA ALA A 12 25.40 13.53 -0.12
C ALA A 12 23.99 13.14 -0.56
N GLY A 13 23.78 12.69 -1.79
CA GLY A 13 22.47 12.31 -2.33
C GLY A 13 21.93 10.95 -1.85
N ARG A 14 22.78 10.07 -1.31
CA ARG A 14 22.37 8.72 -0.91
C ARG A 14 21.38 8.68 0.26
N PRO A 15 21.58 9.41 1.37
CA PRO A 15 20.60 9.40 2.46
C PRO A 15 19.26 10.01 2.05
N VAL A 16 19.28 11.07 1.23
CA VAL A 16 18.06 11.70 0.71
C VAL A 16 17.26 10.72 -0.15
N LEU A 17 17.91 9.98 -1.04
CA LEU A 17 17.26 8.96 -1.85
C LEU A 17 16.60 7.88 -0.99
N GLY A 18 17.27 7.39 0.05
CA GLY A 18 16.71 6.40 0.97
C GLY A 18 15.49 6.91 1.71
N VAL A 19 15.50 8.16 2.15
CA VAL A 19 14.36 8.80 2.81
C VAL A 19 13.18 8.92 1.83
N VAL A 20 13.42 9.41 0.63
CA VAL A 20 12.37 9.54 -0.40
C VAL A 20 11.75 8.18 -0.74
N LEU A 21 12.56 7.14 -0.94
CA LEU A 21 12.06 5.78 -1.20
C LEU A 21 11.23 5.22 -0.04
N SER A 22 11.65 5.44 1.20
CA SER A 22 10.88 5.03 2.38
C SER A 22 9.53 5.73 2.46
N LEU A 23 9.49 7.03 2.14
CA LEU A 23 8.25 7.81 2.12
C LEU A 23 7.32 7.36 0.98
N ILE A 24 7.85 7.09 -0.21
CA ILE A 24 7.04 6.57 -1.34
C ILE A 24 6.38 5.24 -0.96
N GLY A 25 7.14 4.29 -0.41
CA GLY A 25 6.59 3.03 0.06
C GLY A 25 5.54 3.21 1.16
N GLY A 26 5.79 4.14 2.07
CA GLY A 26 4.86 4.49 3.14
C GLY A 26 3.54 5.07 2.62
N VAL A 27 3.59 6.04 1.71
CA VAL A 27 2.40 6.66 1.09
C VAL A 27 1.59 5.63 0.30
N ALA A 28 2.25 4.71 -0.42
CA ALA A 28 1.57 3.65 -1.15
C ALA A 28 0.69 2.78 -0.22
N TRP A 29 1.18 2.42 0.95
CA TRP A 29 0.40 1.68 1.94
C TRP A 29 -0.77 2.48 2.51
N LEU A 30 -0.59 3.79 2.77
CA LEU A 30 -1.69 4.65 3.22
C LEU A 30 -2.81 4.70 2.18
N THR A 31 -2.47 4.85 0.91
CA THR A 31 -3.46 4.85 -0.19
C THR A 31 -4.26 3.55 -0.22
N LEU A 32 -3.63 2.40 0.02
CA LEU A 32 -4.33 1.12 0.08
C LEU A 32 -5.31 1.05 1.25
N VAL A 33 -4.90 1.52 2.43
CA VAL A 33 -5.76 1.56 3.63
C VAL A 33 -6.95 2.49 3.40
N GLU A 34 -6.73 3.67 2.82
CA GLU A 34 -7.81 4.60 2.46
C GLU A 34 -8.78 3.97 1.46
N MET A 35 -8.28 3.31 0.41
CA MET A 35 -9.13 2.57 -0.53
C MET A 35 -9.99 1.53 0.18
N GLY A 36 -9.40 0.73 1.05
CA GLY A 36 -10.14 -0.28 1.82
C GLY A 36 -11.18 0.35 2.76
N ALA A 37 -10.84 1.45 3.43
CA ALA A 37 -11.70 2.09 4.40
C ALA A 37 -12.90 2.83 3.79
N PHE A 38 -12.74 3.41 2.60
CA PHE A 38 -13.79 4.22 1.98
C PHE A 38 -14.53 3.51 0.85
N ILE A 39 -13.83 2.77 0.01
CA ILE A 39 -14.43 2.12 -1.16
C ILE A 39 -15.21 0.87 -0.75
N VAL A 40 -14.63 0.03 0.10
CA VAL A 40 -15.26 -1.24 0.48
C VAL A 40 -16.62 -1.07 1.17
N PRO A 41 -16.82 -0.16 2.16
CA PRO A 41 -18.13 0.07 2.77
C PRO A 41 -19.18 0.54 1.76
N LYS A 42 -18.79 1.39 0.81
CA LYS A 42 -19.70 1.85 -0.25
C LYS A 42 -20.21 0.73 -1.14
N PHE A 43 -19.36 -0.24 -1.45
CA PHE A 43 -19.79 -1.41 -2.20
C PHE A 43 -20.73 -2.31 -1.40
N VAL A 44 -20.52 -2.42 -0.08
CA VAL A 44 -21.45 -3.16 0.80
C VAL A 44 -22.85 -2.55 0.76
N GLU A 45 -22.94 -1.21 0.93
CA GLU A 45 -24.22 -0.49 0.83
C GLU A 45 -24.92 -0.77 -0.51
N VAL A 46 -24.19 -0.70 -1.62
CA VAL A 46 -24.73 -1.00 -2.95
C VAL A 46 -25.22 -2.43 -3.06
N PHE A 47 -24.47 -3.41 -2.55
CA PHE A 47 -24.89 -4.82 -2.61
C PHE A 47 -26.13 -5.11 -1.74
N GLU A 48 -26.26 -4.42 -0.61
CA GLU A 48 -27.47 -4.50 0.23
C GLU A 48 -28.70 -3.91 -0.48
N GLU A 49 -28.56 -2.76 -1.15
CA GLU A 49 -29.62 -2.12 -1.93
C GLU A 49 -30.11 -3.01 -3.08
N PHE A 50 -29.21 -3.75 -3.74
CA PHE A 50 -29.58 -4.70 -4.79
C PHE A 50 -30.10 -6.06 -4.29
N GLY A 51 -30.12 -6.30 -2.98
CA GLY A 51 -30.60 -7.55 -2.37
C GLY A 51 -29.69 -8.76 -2.64
N VAL A 52 -28.46 -8.56 -3.10
CA VAL A 52 -27.49 -9.62 -3.46
C VAL A 52 -26.50 -9.92 -2.34
N ALA A 53 -26.68 -9.34 -1.17
CA ALA A 53 -25.76 -9.50 -0.03
C ALA A 53 -25.60 -10.98 0.43
N GLY A 54 -26.63 -11.82 0.19
CA GLY A 54 -26.59 -13.26 0.49
C GLY A 54 -25.93 -14.15 -0.56
N GLU A 55 -25.67 -13.63 -1.77
CA GLU A 55 -25.12 -14.39 -2.91
C GLU A 55 -23.71 -13.96 -3.30
N LEU A 56 -23.01 -13.23 -2.42
CA LEU A 56 -21.68 -12.72 -2.70
C LEU A 56 -20.65 -13.84 -2.91
N PRO A 57 -19.81 -13.77 -3.95
CA PRO A 57 -18.71 -14.69 -4.14
C PRO A 57 -17.81 -14.74 -2.91
N THR A 58 -17.30 -15.93 -2.59
CA THR A 58 -16.40 -16.14 -1.43
C THR A 58 -15.23 -15.17 -1.40
N ALA A 59 -14.68 -14.83 -2.57
CA ALA A 59 -13.59 -13.86 -2.69
C ALA A 59 -14.01 -12.46 -2.18
N THR A 60 -15.24 -12.02 -2.48
CA THR A 60 -15.78 -10.73 -2.01
C THR A 60 -15.96 -10.74 -0.50
N VAL A 61 -16.48 -11.83 0.07
CA VAL A 61 -16.63 -11.99 1.53
C VAL A 61 -15.27 -11.92 2.24
N VAL A 62 -14.24 -12.56 1.68
CA VAL A 62 -12.87 -12.49 2.23
C VAL A 62 -12.32 -11.07 2.18
N VAL A 63 -12.49 -10.34 1.07
CA VAL A 63 -12.04 -8.94 0.95
C VAL A 63 -12.74 -8.06 1.99
N LEU A 64 -14.05 -8.24 2.17
CA LEU A 64 -14.83 -7.49 3.18
C LEU A 64 -14.36 -7.81 4.62
N ALA A 65 -14.10 -9.08 4.92
CA ALA A 65 -13.60 -9.50 6.22
C ALA A 65 -12.21 -8.90 6.53
N VAL A 66 -11.32 -8.91 5.53
CA VAL A 66 -9.98 -8.29 5.65
C VAL A 66 -10.09 -6.78 5.83
N ALA A 67 -10.93 -6.10 5.05
CA ALA A 67 -11.14 -4.66 5.19
C ALA A 67 -11.71 -4.30 6.56
N HIS A 68 -12.68 -5.08 7.07
CA HIS A 68 -13.22 -4.89 8.42
C HIS A 68 -12.14 -5.11 9.50
N ALA A 69 -11.35 -6.16 9.38
CA ALA A 69 -10.24 -6.41 10.30
C ALA A 69 -9.22 -5.25 10.29
N LEU A 70 -8.86 -4.72 9.13
CA LEU A 70 -8.00 -3.55 9.01
C LEU A 70 -8.60 -2.31 9.68
N LEU A 71 -9.91 -2.08 9.55
CA LEU A 71 -10.60 -0.98 10.21
C LEU A 71 -10.60 -1.12 11.74
N VAL A 72 -10.79 -2.33 12.27
CA VAL A 72 -10.76 -2.58 13.72
C VAL A 72 -9.34 -2.45 14.28
N TRP A 73 -8.35 -2.97 13.56
CA TRP A 73 -6.95 -2.99 13.99
C TRP A 73 -6.12 -1.81 13.48
N TRP A 74 -6.75 -0.79 12.88
CA TRP A 74 -6.05 0.34 12.29
C TRP A 74 -5.07 1.06 13.24
N PRO A 75 -5.31 1.21 14.56
CA PRO A 75 -4.34 1.89 15.42
C PRO A 75 -3.04 1.10 15.55
N VAL A 76 -3.16 -0.24 15.66
CA VAL A 76 -2.00 -1.15 15.74
C VAL A 76 -1.25 -1.15 14.41
N ALA A 77 -1.96 -1.22 13.31
CA ALA A 77 -1.38 -1.16 11.97
C ALA A 77 -0.66 0.19 11.72
N ALA A 78 -1.25 1.31 12.16
CA ALA A 78 -0.66 2.63 12.06
C ALA A 78 0.63 2.76 12.90
N MET A 79 0.62 2.26 14.12
CA MET A 79 1.82 2.25 14.99
C MET A 79 2.96 1.42 14.37
N LEU A 80 2.64 0.22 13.87
CA LEU A 80 3.61 -0.63 13.21
C LEU A 80 4.18 0.04 11.96
N TRP A 81 3.32 0.66 11.15
CA TRP A 81 3.70 1.39 9.96
C TRP A 81 4.64 2.55 10.27
N ILE A 82 4.31 3.40 11.28
CA ILE A 82 5.17 4.49 11.73
C ILE A 82 6.51 3.96 12.22
N ALA A 83 6.54 2.84 12.96
CA ALA A 83 7.77 2.22 13.42
C ALA A 83 8.66 1.74 12.27
N VAL A 84 8.07 1.10 11.25
CA VAL A 84 8.80 0.60 10.07
C VAL A 84 9.35 1.74 9.24
N VAL A 85 8.51 2.70 8.84
CA VAL A 85 8.93 3.82 8.00
C VAL A 85 9.89 4.74 8.76
N GLY A 86 9.58 5.07 10.01
CA GLY A 86 10.45 5.89 10.86
C GLY A 86 11.80 5.21 11.15
N GLY A 87 11.79 3.90 11.36
CA GLY A 87 13.01 3.09 11.50
C GLY A 87 13.88 3.11 10.25
N LEU A 88 13.28 2.90 9.07
CA LEU A 88 13.99 2.97 7.78
C LEU A 88 14.58 4.37 7.52
N VAL A 89 13.81 5.42 7.75
CA VAL A 89 14.28 6.81 7.61
C VAL A 89 15.46 7.05 8.56
N THR A 90 15.34 6.66 9.82
CA THR A 90 16.41 6.82 10.82
C THR A 90 17.68 6.05 10.43
N LEU A 91 17.52 4.82 9.92
CA LEU A 91 18.65 4.03 9.43
C LEU A 91 19.32 4.69 8.22
N CYS A 92 18.55 5.21 7.27
CA CYS A 92 19.09 5.91 6.09
C CYS A 92 19.87 7.18 6.48
N VAL A 93 19.43 7.88 7.52
CA VAL A 93 20.10 9.10 7.99
C VAL A 93 21.34 8.79 8.84
N ARG A 94 21.25 7.81 9.76
CA ARG A 94 22.36 7.50 10.69
C ARG A 94 23.45 6.63 10.09
N VAL A 95 23.09 5.67 9.25
CA VAL A 95 24.04 4.71 8.68
C VAL A 95 24.54 5.21 7.32
N ARG A 96 25.77 5.67 7.28
CA ARG A 96 26.42 6.16 6.04
C ARG A 96 26.83 5.06 5.06
N LYS A 97 26.56 3.80 5.35
CA LYS A 97 26.78 2.67 4.42
C LYS A 97 25.61 2.59 3.43
N GLY A 98 25.87 2.09 2.22
CA GLY A 98 24.88 2.04 1.16
C GLY A 98 23.74 1.02 1.35
N TRP A 99 23.87 0.08 2.30
CA TRP A 99 22.87 -0.98 2.49
C TRP A 99 21.48 -0.48 2.96
N PRO A 100 21.32 0.58 3.80
CA PRO A 100 19.99 1.03 4.17
C PRO A 100 19.20 1.60 2.98
N VAL A 101 19.90 2.21 2.03
CA VAL A 101 19.29 2.71 0.78
C VAL A 101 18.81 1.54 -0.07
N ALA A 102 19.55 0.46 -0.14
CA ALA A 102 19.13 -0.76 -0.83
C ALA A 102 17.88 -1.38 -0.18
N VAL A 103 17.84 -1.45 1.16
CA VAL A 103 16.66 -1.92 1.91
C VAL A 103 15.46 -1.01 1.67
N ALA A 104 15.63 0.30 1.68
CA ALA A 104 14.57 1.26 1.38
C ALA A 104 14.07 1.13 -0.07
N ALA A 105 14.94 0.87 -1.04
CA ALA A 105 14.56 0.62 -2.42
C ALA A 105 13.75 -0.67 -2.58
N VAL A 106 14.18 -1.75 -1.93
CA VAL A 106 13.43 -3.02 -1.91
C VAL A 106 12.07 -2.82 -1.24
N PHE A 107 12.02 -2.14 -0.09
CA PHE A 107 10.77 -1.81 0.59
C PHE A 107 9.82 -1.00 -0.30
N ALA A 108 10.30 0.04 -0.96
CA ALA A 108 9.49 0.84 -1.89
C ALA A 108 8.99 0.01 -3.07
N GLY A 109 9.85 -0.80 -3.69
CA GLY A 109 9.49 -1.66 -4.81
C GLY A 109 8.43 -2.70 -4.44
N VAL A 110 8.64 -3.43 -3.34
CA VAL A 110 7.68 -4.43 -2.84
C VAL A 110 6.36 -3.77 -2.46
N SER A 111 6.41 -2.58 -1.82
CA SER A 111 5.21 -1.83 -1.44
C SER A 111 4.41 -1.39 -2.66
N LEU A 112 5.04 -0.82 -3.68
CA LEU A 112 4.36 -0.38 -4.90
C LEU A 112 3.72 -1.55 -5.65
N VAL A 113 4.46 -2.65 -5.84
CA VAL A 113 3.93 -3.85 -6.50
C VAL A 113 2.81 -4.48 -5.68
N GLY A 114 2.99 -4.60 -4.37
CA GLY A 114 1.99 -5.15 -3.46
C GLY A 114 0.70 -4.34 -3.45
N VAL A 115 0.80 -3.01 -3.34
CA VAL A 115 -0.35 -2.10 -3.36
C VAL A 115 -1.06 -2.12 -4.71
N ALA A 116 -0.32 -2.09 -5.83
CA ALA A 116 -0.91 -2.17 -7.17
C ALA A 116 -1.67 -3.50 -7.36
N THR A 117 -1.06 -4.62 -6.95
CA THR A 117 -1.69 -5.94 -7.04
C THR A 117 -2.95 -6.02 -6.17
N ALA A 118 -2.89 -5.54 -4.92
CA ALA A 118 -4.03 -5.52 -4.02
C ALA A 118 -5.16 -4.63 -4.55
N ALA A 119 -4.85 -3.46 -5.09
CA ALA A 119 -5.83 -2.56 -5.70
C ALA A 119 -6.55 -3.22 -6.89
N VAL A 120 -5.81 -3.89 -7.78
CA VAL A 120 -6.40 -4.64 -8.91
C VAL A 120 -7.27 -5.78 -8.41
N LEU A 121 -6.83 -6.55 -7.42
CA LEU A 121 -7.63 -7.64 -6.85
C LEU A 121 -8.92 -7.13 -6.21
N ILE A 122 -8.88 -6.04 -5.44
CA ILE A 122 -10.06 -5.41 -4.86
C ILE A 122 -11.02 -4.96 -5.96
N MET A 123 -10.52 -4.26 -6.98
CA MET A 123 -11.32 -3.82 -8.12
C MET A 123 -12.01 -5.01 -8.81
N VAL A 124 -11.25 -6.01 -9.22
CA VAL A 124 -11.81 -7.20 -9.92
C VAL A 124 -12.84 -7.90 -9.05
N THR A 125 -12.54 -8.11 -7.75
CA THR A 125 -13.42 -8.82 -6.82
C THR A 125 -14.72 -8.08 -6.56
N LEU A 126 -14.72 -6.75 -6.58
CA LEU A 126 -15.91 -5.93 -6.38
C LEU A 126 -16.71 -5.73 -7.68
N PHE A 127 -16.05 -5.65 -8.83
CA PHE A 127 -16.75 -5.43 -10.11
C PHE A 127 -17.37 -6.69 -10.70
N VAL A 128 -16.78 -7.88 -10.49
CA VAL A 128 -17.32 -9.14 -11.03
C VAL A 128 -18.78 -9.41 -10.61
N PRO A 129 -19.15 -9.31 -9.31
CA PRO A 129 -20.55 -9.50 -8.93
C PRO A 129 -21.47 -8.40 -9.49
N LEU A 130 -20.99 -7.17 -9.62
CA LEU A 130 -21.78 -6.06 -10.16
C LEU A 130 -22.15 -6.29 -11.63
N VAL A 131 -21.24 -6.80 -12.45
CA VAL A 131 -21.51 -7.15 -13.86
C VAL A 131 -22.58 -8.26 -13.95
N LYS A 132 -22.51 -9.28 -13.11
CA LYS A 132 -23.50 -10.36 -13.06
C LYS A 132 -24.90 -9.85 -12.71
N VAL A 133 -24.99 -8.91 -11.76
CA VAL A 133 -26.27 -8.28 -11.39
C VAL A 133 -26.85 -7.51 -12.57
N VAL A 134 -26.04 -6.72 -13.28
CA VAL A 134 -26.48 -5.97 -14.46
C VAL A 134 -26.96 -6.90 -15.57
N GLU A 135 -26.27 -8.02 -15.81
CA GLU A 135 -26.69 -9.04 -16.80
C GLU A 135 -27.98 -9.74 -16.40
N SER A 136 -28.27 -9.91 -15.11
CA SER A 136 -29.51 -10.57 -14.63
C SER A 136 -30.75 -9.66 -14.69
N VAL A 137 -30.56 -8.35 -14.75
CA VAL A 137 -31.65 -7.35 -14.78
C VAL A 137 -31.98 -6.88 -16.22
N GLY A 138 -31.06 -7.12 -17.15
CA GLY A 138 -31.25 -6.81 -18.59
C GLY A 138 -31.77 -7.97 -19.35
#